data_29ccb2c8197365fc83ec915270a67900
#
_entry.id   29ccb2c8197365fc83ec915270a67900
#
_cell.length_a   1.000
_cell.length_b   1.000
_cell.length_c   1.000
_cell.angle_alpha   90.00
_cell.angle_beta   90.00
_cell.angle_gamma   90.00
#
_symmetry.space_group_name_H-M   'P 1'
#
loop_
_entity.id
_entity.type
_entity.pdbx_description
1 polymer ?
#
loop_
_entity_poly.entity_id
_entity_poly.type
_entity_poly.pdbx_seq_one_letter_code
_entity_poly.pdbx_strand_id
1 'polypeptide(L)'
;MQDMRTDLNKFPSLRVTIQDLSQQGFTAQRGYPVEFSIRGSDWNVLGESAGRIMERMRTSSNFVDVDTDYLVGMPEVEIVPNRKLAADLGVSMQDIGETVNALVGGVRAVRFKDQGKRYDVKVRLLAPQRLRPEDIAPLFVRTRSGQLVRLADLVRVEVKPSLLTITRRNKSRAIGVFANVAPGRSQATALREVEQIGREVLPDGYQIVFGGSAQTYREALFSLVFALLLGIAVSYMVLASQFNSFVHPATVLMALPFSFSGALLALKLGGQSLNVYSMIGIILLMGIVKKNSIILVDYANQLRRAGKERREALLEACPVRLRPILMTSIATVAGAIPAAVSLGPGAELRQPMAIAVIGGVIVSTALTLFAVPAAYFLFDTLLGSRRERSELAYREAMAATGAHASRAVDAGGR
;
A
#
# COMPACT_ATOMS: atom_id res chain seq x y z
N MET A 1 0.54 20.14 -10.40
CA MET A 1 1.63 19.79 -9.47
C MET A 1 3.03 19.97 -10.08
N GLN A 2 3.33 19.46 -11.27
CA GLN A 2 4.66 19.69 -11.89
C GLN A 2 4.96 21.18 -12.13
N ASP A 3 4.00 21.93 -12.67
CA ASP A 3 4.15 23.36 -12.92
C ASP A 3 4.39 24.15 -11.63
N MET A 4 3.60 23.85 -10.59
CA MET A 4 3.78 24.46 -9.26
C MET A 4 5.16 24.13 -8.66
N ARG A 5 5.66 22.91 -8.85
CA ARG A 5 7.00 22.53 -8.39
C ARG A 5 8.07 23.31 -9.11
N THR A 6 7.94 23.48 -10.44
CA THR A 6 8.87 24.25 -11.27
C THR A 6 8.89 25.72 -10.87
N ASP A 7 7.75 26.30 -10.55
CA ASP A 7 7.65 27.71 -10.16
C ASP A 7 8.17 27.95 -8.74
N LEU A 8 7.87 27.07 -7.80
CA LEU A 8 8.31 27.23 -6.41
C LEU A 8 9.80 26.93 -6.20
N ASN A 9 10.39 26.04 -7.01
CA ASN A 9 11.84 25.76 -6.99
C ASN A 9 12.70 26.94 -7.49
N LYS A 10 12.10 27.99 -8.04
CA LYS A 10 12.83 29.23 -8.39
C LYS A 10 13.30 30.01 -7.17
N PHE A 11 12.81 29.71 -5.97
CA PHE A 11 13.17 30.36 -4.73
C PHE A 11 14.15 29.50 -3.91
N PRO A 12 15.47 29.69 -4.03
CA PRO A 12 16.49 28.82 -3.42
C PRO A 12 16.49 28.88 -1.88
N SER A 13 15.90 29.90 -1.29
CA SER A 13 15.75 30.06 0.17
C SER A 13 14.54 29.30 0.77
N LEU A 14 13.67 28.75 -0.08
CA LEU A 14 12.48 28.04 0.36
C LEU A 14 12.62 26.56 0.08
N ARG A 15 12.38 25.75 1.09
CA ARG A 15 12.21 24.30 0.93
C ARG A 15 10.72 24.01 0.78
N VAL A 16 10.31 23.65 -0.42
CA VAL A 16 8.90 23.39 -0.74
C VAL A 16 8.69 21.91 -0.98
N THR A 17 7.76 21.34 -0.24
CA THR A 17 7.25 19.97 -0.45
C THR A 17 5.79 20.07 -0.87
N ILE A 18 5.43 19.43 -1.99
CA ILE A 18 4.06 19.44 -2.49
C ILE A 18 3.40 18.13 -2.14
N GLN A 19 2.28 18.21 -1.43
CA GLN A 19 1.51 17.06 -0.97
C GLN A 19 0.17 16.98 -1.72
N ASP A 20 -0.18 15.78 -2.19
CA ASP A 20 -1.50 15.51 -2.76
C ASP A 20 -2.50 15.16 -1.65
N LEU A 21 -3.38 16.09 -1.33
CA LEU A 21 -4.41 15.91 -0.32
C LEU A 21 -5.55 14.99 -0.79
N SER A 22 -5.69 14.75 -2.09
CA SER A 22 -6.73 13.84 -2.62
C SER A 22 -6.49 12.39 -2.23
N GLN A 23 -5.26 12.05 -1.89
CA GLN A 23 -4.86 10.72 -1.41
C GLN A 23 -4.94 10.59 0.13
N GLN A 24 -5.20 11.69 0.85
CA GLN A 24 -5.45 11.64 2.28
C GLN A 24 -6.80 10.98 2.56
N GLY A 25 -6.85 10.09 3.52
CA GLY A 25 -8.08 9.45 3.97
C GLY A 25 -8.24 7.99 3.56
N PHE A 26 -7.62 7.55 2.46
CA PHE A 26 -7.64 6.13 2.10
C PHE A 26 -6.42 5.35 2.62
N THR A 27 -5.27 6.00 2.84
CA THR A 27 -4.03 5.27 3.05
C THR A 27 -3.05 5.86 4.07
N ALA A 28 -3.09 7.16 4.41
CA ALA A 28 -2.06 7.73 5.30
C ALA A 28 -2.46 9.03 5.97
N GLN A 29 -1.92 9.26 7.17
CA GLN A 29 -2.05 10.52 7.90
C GLN A 29 -1.44 11.72 7.16
N ARG A 30 -0.42 11.50 6.32
CA ARG A 30 0.30 12.55 5.60
C ARG A 30 0.21 12.45 4.06
N GLY A 31 -0.32 11.35 3.49
CA GLY A 31 -0.59 11.23 2.05
C GLY A 31 0.64 11.08 1.14
N TYR A 32 1.83 10.80 1.68
CA TYR A 32 3.00 10.50 0.85
C TYR A 32 3.01 9.04 0.40
N PRO A 33 3.26 8.75 -0.89
CA PRO A 33 3.35 7.37 -1.39
C PRO A 33 4.54 6.59 -0.82
N VAL A 34 5.62 7.30 -0.45
CA VAL A 34 6.77 6.73 0.25
C VAL A 34 6.84 7.33 1.64
N GLU A 35 6.46 6.54 2.64
CA GLU A 35 6.50 6.92 4.05
C GLU A 35 7.12 5.77 4.84
N PHE A 36 8.17 6.06 5.59
CA PHE A 36 8.81 5.10 6.49
C PHE A 36 9.43 5.78 7.69
N SER A 37 9.72 5.01 8.72
CA SER A 37 10.46 5.45 9.89
C SER A 37 11.70 4.60 10.10
N ILE A 38 12.79 5.26 10.41
CA ILE A 38 14.04 4.64 10.84
C ILE A 38 13.97 4.53 12.36
N ARG A 39 14.13 3.33 12.90
CA ARG A 39 14.05 3.05 14.33
C ARG A 39 15.40 2.63 14.88
N GLY A 40 15.72 3.04 16.11
CA GLY A 40 16.96 2.69 16.77
C GLY A 40 17.02 3.21 18.21
N SER A 41 18.15 2.96 18.86
CA SER A 41 18.35 3.29 20.28
C SER A 41 18.94 4.69 20.50
N ASP A 42 19.81 5.16 19.61
CA ASP A 42 20.52 6.43 19.74
C ASP A 42 20.07 7.48 18.73
N TRP A 43 19.85 8.73 19.19
CA TRP A 43 19.39 9.84 18.36
C TRP A 43 20.44 10.33 17.35
N ASN A 44 21.71 10.32 17.73
CA ASN A 44 22.79 10.84 16.87
C ASN A 44 22.95 9.91 15.67
N VAL A 45 23.01 8.59 15.93
CA VAL A 45 23.10 7.56 14.90
C VAL A 45 21.85 7.57 14.01
N LEU A 46 20.65 7.75 14.60
CA LEU A 46 19.40 7.88 13.82
C LEU A 46 19.44 9.10 12.91
N GLY A 47 19.85 10.27 13.43
CA GLY A 47 19.92 11.51 12.67
C GLY A 47 20.92 11.43 11.52
N GLU A 48 22.11 10.90 11.77
CA GLU A 48 23.12 10.70 10.74
C GLU A 48 22.69 9.70 9.66
N SER A 49 22.11 8.58 10.09
CA SER A 49 21.59 7.57 9.15
C SER A 49 20.43 8.12 8.30
N ALA A 50 19.51 8.87 8.91
CA ALA A 50 18.42 9.53 8.19
C ALA A 50 18.96 10.51 7.15
N GLY A 51 19.96 11.33 7.51
CA GLY A 51 20.64 12.24 6.60
C GLY A 51 21.23 11.52 5.39
N ARG A 52 21.99 10.44 5.62
CA ARG A 52 22.61 9.63 4.54
C ARG A 52 21.55 8.95 3.65
N ILE A 53 20.49 8.43 4.21
CA ILE A 53 19.39 7.82 3.43
C ILE A 53 18.70 8.89 2.59
N MET A 54 18.36 10.04 3.15
CA MET A 54 17.71 11.13 2.43
C MET A 54 18.60 11.66 1.29
N GLU A 55 19.90 11.77 1.49
CA GLU A 55 20.84 12.20 0.46
C GLU A 55 20.85 11.23 -0.72
N ARG A 56 20.94 9.93 -0.46
CA ARG A 56 20.83 8.91 -1.51
C ARG A 56 19.48 8.94 -2.23
N MET A 57 18.38 9.15 -1.48
CA MET A 57 17.06 9.29 -2.10
C MET A 57 16.97 10.52 -3.00
N ARG A 58 17.58 11.65 -2.62
CA ARG A 58 17.59 12.88 -3.43
C ARG A 58 18.40 12.73 -4.71
N THR A 59 19.47 11.93 -4.71
CA THR A 59 20.27 11.65 -5.90
C THR A 59 19.63 10.63 -6.83
N SER A 60 18.64 9.86 -6.35
CA SER A 60 17.91 8.90 -7.16
C SER A 60 16.82 9.55 -8.01
N SER A 61 16.65 9.05 -9.23
CA SER A 61 15.60 9.47 -10.16
C SER A 61 14.20 8.96 -9.81
N ASN A 62 14.04 8.15 -8.74
CA ASN A 62 12.78 7.54 -8.37
C ASN A 62 12.01 8.37 -7.34
N PHE A 63 12.66 9.35 -6.69
CA PHE A 63 12.06 10.14 -5.62
C PHE A 63 12.06 11.63 -5.95
N VAL A 64 11.05 12.32 -5.45
CA VAL A 64 10.95 13.78 -5.41
C VAL A 64 10.39 14.21 -4.06
N ASP A 65 10.63 15.47 -3.67
CA ASP A 65 10.11 16.05 -2.41
C ASP A 65 10.50 15.24 -1.17
N VAL A 66 11.78 14.79 -1.09
CA VAL A 66 12.27 14.03 0.07
C VAL A 66 12.36 14.91 1.30
N ASP A 67 11.64 14.56 2.37
CA ASP A 67 11.54 15.32 3.61
C ASP A 67 11.53 14.43 4.86
N THR A 68 11.63 15.06 6.05
CA THR A 68 11.68 14.37 7.34
C THR A 68 10.96 15.13 8.43
N ASP A 69 10.49 14.44 9.46
CA ASP A 69 10.00 15.03 10.71
C ASP A 69 11.11 15.33 11.72
N TYR A 70 12.37 15.00 11.39
CA TYR A 70 13.53 15.28 12.21
C TYR A 70 14.06 16.69 11.93
N LEU A 71 13.52 17.65 12.66
CA LEU A 71 13.92 19.05 12.58
C LEU A 71 14.82 19.40 13.76
N VAL A 72 16.11 19.51 13.47
CA VAL A 72 17.14 19.98 14.41
C VAL A 72 17.42 21.43 14.10
N GLY A 73 17.55 22.26 15.12
CA GLY A 73 18.01 23.64 14.91
C GLY A 73 17.17 24.71 15.61
N MET A 74 16.08 24.35 16.29
CA MET A 74 15.45 25.31 17.22
C MET A 74 16.39 25.53 18.39
N PRO A 75 16.79 26.78 18.69
CA PRO A 75 17.62 27.07 19.85
C PRO A 75 16.83 26.78 21.14
N GLU A 76 17.33 25.91 21.97
CA GLU A 76 16.84 25.65 23.32
C GLU A 76 17.81 26.25 24.33
N VAL A 77 17.26 26.95 25.30
CA VAL A 77 18.03 27.51 26.41
C VAL A 77 18.01 26.50 27.54
N GLU A 78 19.12 25.81 27.76
CA GLU A 78 19.29 24.89 28.88
C GLU A 78 19.88 25.62 30.09
N ILE A 79 19.23 25.51 31.24
CA ILE A 79 19.68 26.11 32.49
C ILE A 79 20.22 24.98 33.36
N VAL A 80 21.55 24.90 33.46
CA VAL A 80 22.24 23.85 34.22
C VAL A 80 22.65 24.36 35.58
N PRO A 81 21.99 23.95 36.67
CA PRO A 81 22.32 24.42 38.01
C PRO A 81 23.58 23.75 38.59
N ASN A 82 24.41 24.55 39.26
CA ASN A 82 25.51 24.04 40.05
C ASN A 82 25.02 23.55 41.41
N ARG A 83 24.80 22.25 41.53
CA ARG A 83 24.19 21.63 42.73
C ARG A 83 25.00 21.83 44.01
N LYS A 84 26.34 21.83 43.90
CA LYS A 84 27.20 22.05 45.07
C LYS A 84 27.04 23.46 45.60
N LEU A 85 27.24 24.45 44.71
CA LEU A 85 27.15 25.86 45.10
C LEU A 85 25.78 26.25 45.61
N ALA A 86 24.72 25.72 44.97
CA ALA A 86 23.35 25.94 45.42
C ALA A 86 23.09 25.37 46.83
N ALA A 87 23.63 24.20 47.16
CA ALA A 87 23.54 23.60 48.48
C ALA A 87 24.29 24.43 49.54
N ASP A 88 25.52 24.88 49.21
CA ASP A 88 26.35 25.70 50.07
C ASP A 88 25.69 27.05 50.42
N LEU A 89 24.97 27.63 49.47
CA LEU A 89 24.24 28.88 49.64
C LEU A 89 22.80 28.68 50.17
N GLY A 90 22.38 27.45 50.44
CA GLY A 90 21.06 27.15 50.97
C GLY A 90 19.91 27.37 50.00
N VAL A 91 20.18 27.22 48.69
CA VAL A 91 19.17 27.32 47.61
C VAL A 91 18.78 25.94 47.13
N SER A 92 17.49 25.63 47.08
CA SER A 92 17.04 24.35 46.54
C SER A 92 16.97 24.36 45.02
N MET A 93 17.12 23.19 44.40
CA MET A 93 16.93 23.04 42.94
C MET A 93 15.49 23.41 42.54
N GLN A 94 14.52 23.16 43.39
CA GLN A 94 13.14 23.49 43.20
C GLN A 94 12.93 25.01 43.12
N ASP A 95 13.56 25.78 44.06
CA ASP A 95 13.43 27.24 44.07
C ASP A 95 14.02 27.89 42.82
N ILE A 96 15.14 27.32 42.29
CA ILE A 96 15.71 27.74 41.00
C ILE A 96 14.71 27.50 39.88
N GLY A 97 14.15 26.27 39.80
CA GLY A 97 13.19 25.91 38.75
C GLY A 97 11.90 26.75 38.81
N GLU A 98 11.36 26.95 40.02
CA GLU A 98 10.15 27.76 40.22
C GLU A 98 10.39 29.25 39.90
N THR A 99 11.53 29.77 40.24
CA THR A 99 11.90 31.17 39.94
C THR A 99 11.98 31.37 38.40
N VAL A 100 12.70 30.50 37.71
CA VAL A 100 12.81 30.58 36.25
C VAL A 100 11.44 30.41 35.60
N ASN A 101 10.69 29.41 36.02
CA ASN A 101 9.33 29.16 35.47
C ASN A 101 8.40 30.38 35.74
N ALA A 102 8.42 30.94 36.93
CA ALA A 102 7.58 32.08 37.27
C ALA A 102 7.94 33.35 36.48
N LEU A 103 9.22 33.65 36.39
CA LEU A 103 9.68 34.90 35.80
C LEU A 103 9.73 34.88 34.28
N VAL A 104 10.20 33.75 33.68
CA VAL A 104 10.33 33.62 32.24
C VAL A 104 9.05 33.04 31.61
N GLY A 105 8.59 31.89 32.10
CA GLY A 105 7.42 31.20 31.58
C GLY A 105 6.09 31.83 31.97
N GLY A 106 6.03 32.33 33.19
CA GLY A 106 4.83 32.88 33.83
C GLY A 106 4.06 31.85 34.64
N VAL A 107 3.81 32.17 35.88
CA VAL A 107 3.02 31.35 36.79
C VAL A 107 1.62 31.91 36.93
N ARG A 108 0.62 31.05 37.01
CA ARG A 108 -0.73 31.43 37.34
C ARG A 108 -0.82 31.64 38.85
N ALA A 109 -0.85 32.94 39.25
CA ALA A 109 -0.88 33.29 40.65
C ALA A 109 -2.27 33.09 41.28
N VAL A 110 -3.34 33.50 40.57
CA VAL A 110 -4.71 33.44 41.06
C VAL A 110 -5.69 33.37 39.90
N ARG A 111 -6.91 32.95 40.19
CA ARG A 111 -8.06 33.06 39.29
C ARG A 111 -9.08 34.05 39.91
N PHE A 112 -9.55 34.98 39.13
CA PHE A 112 -10.68 35.80 39.55
C PHE A 112 -11.91 35.53 38.69
N LYS A 113 -13.07 35.73 39.26
CA LYS A 113 -14.34 35.49 38.59
C LYS A 113 -14.98 36.83 38.30
N ASP A 114 -15.33 37.09 37.04
CA ASP A 114 -16.06 38.29 36.62
C ASP A 114 -17.15 37.88 35.63
N GLN A 115 -18.35 38.40 35.81
CA GLN A 115 -19.53 38.14 34.97
C GLN A 115 -19.77 36.67 34.65
N GLY A 116 -19.53 35.78 35.61
CA GLY A 116 -19.69 34.32 35.43
C GLY A 116 -18.51 33.59 34.74
N LYS A 117 -17.54 34.31 34.21
CA LYS A 117 -16.32 33.75 33.59
C LYS A 117 -15.16 33.75 34.58
N ARG A 118 -14.24 32.78 34.42
CA ARG A 118 -13.03 32.70 35.23
C ARG A 118 -11.82 33.12 34.40
N TYR A 119 -11.05 34.05 34.93
CA TYR A 119 -9.85 34.61 34.31
C TYR A 119 -8.62 34.20 35.12
N ASP A 120 -7.58 33.71 34.42
CA ASP A 120 -6.30 33.41 35.02
C ASP A 120 -5.43 34.66 35.09
N VAL A 121 -4.97 35.02 36.29
CA VAL A 121 -3.96 36.07 36.49
C VAL A 121 -2.59 35.42 36.42
N LYS A 122 -1.82 35.77 35.39
CA LYS A 122 -0.45 35.28 35.20
C LYS A 122 0.56 36.36 35.60
N VAL A 123 1.53 35.96 36.41
CA VAL A 123 2.67 36.84 36.81
C VAL A 123 3.89 36.36 36.03
N ARG A 124 4.53 37.28 35.32
CA ARG A 124 5.77 37.05 34.58
C ARG A 124 6.51 38.34 34.34
N LEU A 125 7.79 38.27 33.96
CA LEU A 125 8.56 39.44 33.52
C LEU A 125 7.96 40.08 32.27
N LEU A 126 8.19 41.36 32.09
CA LEU A 126 7.82 42.07 30.87
C LEU A 126 8.58 41.47 29.66
N ALA A 127 7.97 41.53 28.48
CA ALA A 127 8.58 40.93 27.27
C ALA A 127 10.03 41.41 27.05
N PRO A 128 10.41 42.67 27.15
CA PRO A 128 11.79 43.10 26.96
C PRO A 128 12.81 42.53 27.96
N GLN A 129 12.34 42.07 29.11
CA GLN A 129 13.20 41.50 30.19
C GLN A 129 13.39 39.98 30.13
N ARG A 130 12.91 39.31 29.07
CA ARG A 130 12.97 37.85 28.88
C ARG A 130 13.11 37.44 27.40
N LEU A 131 13.65 38.32 26.58
CA LEU A 131 13.81 38.05 25.13
C LEU A 131 15.07 37.28 24.81
N ARG A 132 16.12 37.40 25.62
CA ARG A 132 17.45 36.85 25.38
C ARG A 132 17.84 35.88 26.46
N PRO A 133 18.70 34.85 26.18
CA PRO A 133 19.24 33.95 27.20
C PRO A 133 19.96 34.70 28.34
N GLU A 134 20.58 35.83 28.03
CA GLU A 134 21.32 36.66 28.99
C GLU A 134 20.41 37.32 30.04
N ASP A 135 19.12 37.51 29.71
CA ASP A 135 18.13 38.12 30.62
C ASP A 135 17.80 37.22 31.83
N ILE A 136 18.24 35.95 31.81
CA ILE A 136 18.09 34.99 32.90
C ILE A 136 19.16 35.24 34.01
N ALA A 137 20.34 35.68 33.64
CA ALA A 137 21.45 35.89 34.51
C ALA A 137 21.20 36.88 35.65
N PRO A 138 20.55 38.07 35.44
CA PRO A 138 20.31 39.04 36.49
C PRO A 138 19.17 38.69 37.47
N LEU A 139 18.46 37.56 37.27
CA LEU A 139 17.37 37.13 38.15
C LEU A 139 17.91 36.73 39.54
N PHE A 140 17.05 36.85 40.54
CA PHE A 140 17.41 36.51 41.92
C PHE A 140 16.56 35.35 42.42
N VAL A 141 17.18 34.47 43.18
CA VAL A 141 16.54 33.35 43.92
C VAL A 141 16.69 33.61 45.41
N ARG A 142 15.66 33.33 46.19
CA ARG A 142 15.70 33.47 47.63
C ARG A 142 16.30 32.22 48.30
N THR A 143 17.25 32.38 49.17
CA THR A 143 17.81 31.33 50.03
C THR A 143 16.85 30.97 51.15
N ARG A 144 17.09 29.85 51.85
CA ARG A 144 16.31 29.48 53.06
C ARG A 144 16.43 30.52 54.17
N SER A 145 17.55 31.27 54.24
CA SER A 145 17.77 32.33 55.21
C SER A 145 17.10 33.66 54.84
N GLY A 146 16.43 33.72 53.66
CA GLY A 146 15.74 34.90 53.17
C GLY A 146 16.60 35.87 52.33
N GLN A 147 17.88 35.59 52.17
CA GLN A 147 18.82 36.37 51.34
C GLN A 147 18.53 36.17 49.84
N LEU A 148 18.85 37.16 49.04
CA LEU A 148 18.72 37.08 47.59
C LEU A 148 20.09 36.79 46.94
N VAL A 149 20.18 35.72 46.14
CA VAL A 149 21.39 35.33 45.41
C VAL A 149 21.07 35.44 43.92
N ARG A 150 22.06 35.93 43.15
CA ARG A 150 21.89 36.02 41.69
C ARG A 150 21.84 34.66 41.04
N LEU A 151 20.96 34.49 40.07
CA LEU A 151 20.86 33.22 39.36
C LEU A 151 22.11 32.92 38.53
N ALA A 152 22.78 34.00 38.02
CA ALA A 152 24.08 33.87 37.33
C ALA A 152 25.17 33.10 38.10
N ASP A 153 25.14 33.21 39.43
CA ASP A 153 26.14 32.56 40.29
C ASP A 153 25.82 31.07 40.52
N LEU A 154 24.53 30.70 40.32
CA LEU A 154 24.00 29.37 40.63
C LEU A 154 23.84 28.47 39.40
N VAL A 155 23.72 29.06 38.20
CA VAL A 155 23.40 28.29 36.97
C VAL A 155 24.32 28.68 35.82
N ARG A 156 24.51 27.73 34.91
CA ARG A 156 25.11 27.96 33.60
C ARG A 156 23.96 27.95 32.57
N VAL A 157 23.90 28.98 31.76
CA VAL A 157 22.94 29.10 30.66
C VAL A 157 23.66 28.65 29.38
N GLU A 158 23.17 27.59 28.76
CA GLU A 158 23.72 27.05 27.53
C GLU A 158 22.64 27.10 26.42
N VAL A 159 23.02 27.56 25.24
CA VAL A 159 22.13 27.52 24.06
C VAL A 159 22.55 26.33 23.22
N LYS A 160 21.64 25.38 23.07
CA LYS A 160 21.86 24.17 22.28
C LYS A 160 20.82 24.03 21.18
N PRO A 161 21.17 23.44 20.02
CA PRO A 161 20.15 23.05 19.07
C PRO A 161 19.32 21.92 19.64
N SER A 162 18.01 22.07 19.65
CA SER A 162 17.08 21.06 20.16
C SER A 162 16.23 20.49 19.04
N LEU A 163 15.64 19.34 19.32
CA LEU A 163 14.65 18.71 18.43
C LEU A 163 13.29 19.37 18.65
N LEU A 164 12.68 19.83 17.58
CA LEU A 164 11.32 20.37 17.63
C LEU A 164 10.30 19.32 18.10
N THR A 165 10.49 18.08 17.68
CA THR A 165 9.59 16.96 18.00
C THR A 165 10.38 15.68 18.23
N ILE A 166 10.05 14.95 19.28
CA ILE A 166 10.56 13.62 19.55
C ILE A 166 9.53 12.58 19.17
N THR A 167 9.76 11.91 18.03
CA THR A 167 8.87 10.85 17.56
C THR A 167 9.27 9.50 18.13
N ARG A 168 8.27 8.76 18.64
CA ARG A 168 8.44 7.37 19.07
C ARG A 168 7.39 6.51 18.38
N ARG A 169 7.83 5.37 17.84
CA ARG A 169 6.95 4.35 17.27
C ARG A 169 7.23 3.00 17.93
N ASN A 170 6.19 2.36 18.46
CA ASN A 170 6.30 1.10 19.21
C ASN A 170 7.36 1.17 20.34
N LYS A 171 7.32 2.26 21.11
CA LYS A 171 8.23 2.54 22.25
C LYS A 171 9.70 2.81 21.86
N SER A 172 10.10 2.60 20.60
CA SER A 172 11.44 2.92 20.09
C SER A 172 11.52 4.34 19.56
N ARG A 173 12.69 4.96 19.64
CA ARG A 173 12.99 6.24 18.98
C ARG A 173 12.85 6.07 17.47
N ALA A 174 12.25 7.04 16.80
CA ALA A 174 12.00 6.95 15.38
C ALA A 174 12.17 8.30 14.68
N ILE A 175 12.72 8.28 13.48
CA ILE A 175 12.77 9.43 12.56
C ILE A 175 11.92 9.04 11.35
N GLY A 176 10.90 9.85 11.05
CA GLY A 176 10.07 9.70 9.86
C GLY A 176 10.74 10.32 8.64
N VAL A 177 10.71 9.62 7.53
CA VAL A 177 11.15 10.09 6.22
C VAL A 177 10.00 9.92 5.23
N PHE A 178 9.78 10.94 4.43
CA PHE A 178 8.67 11.02 3.48
C PHE A 178 9.20 11.40 2.10
N ALA A 179 8.60 10.88 1.05
CA ALA A 179 8.91 11.28 -0.32
C ALA A 179 7.74 11.03 -1.25
N ASN A 180 7.69 11.78 -2.34
CA ASN A 180 6.85 11.47 -3.48
C ASN A 180 7.62 10.57 -4.46
N VAL A 181 6.88 9.74 -5.21
CA VAL A 181 7.43 8.97 -6.32
C VAL A 181 7.57 9.90 -7.52
N ALA A 182 8.69 9.83 -8.21
CA ALA A 182 8.92 10.64 -9.41
C ALA A 182 7.92 10.28 -10.53
N PRO A 183 7.49 11.23 -11.35
CA PRO A 183 6.54 11.00 -12.44
C PRO A 183 6.98 9.84 -13.35
N GLY A 184 6.04 8.94 -13.68
CA GLY A 184 6.32 7.77 -14.50
C GLY A 184 7.07 6.62 -13.80
N ARG A 185 7.36 6.76 -12.51
CA ARG A 185 8.00 5.69 -11.72
C ARG A 185 6.98 4.91 -10.89
N SER A 186 7.33 3.65 -10.55
CA SER A 186 6.48 2.79 -9.76
C SER A 186 6.75 2.94 -8.26
N GLN A 187 5.70 3.04 -7.45
CA GLN A 187 5.81 3.02 -5.99
C GLN A 187 6.51 1.74 -5.50
N ALA A 188 6.24 0.58 -6.11
CA ALA A 188 6.90 -0.68 -5.76
C ALA A 188 8.42 -0.63 -5.97
N THR A 189 8.89 0.04 -7.03
CA THR A 189 10.32 0.22 -7.29
C THR A 189 10.95 1.17 -6.27
N ALA A 190 10.28 2.28 -5.98
CA ALA A 190 10.73 3.23 -4.97
C ALA A 190 10.84 2.58 -3.57
N LEU A 191 9.85 1.80 -3.15
CA LEU A 191 9.90 1.11 -1.85
C LEU A 191 11.02 0.06 -1.76
N ARG A 192 11.27 -0.70 -2.83
CA ARG A 192 12.40 -1.64 -2.89
C ARG A 192 13.75 -0.94 -2.80
N GLU A 193 13.89 0.20 -3.47
CA GLU A 193 15.10 1.00 -3.40
C GLU A 193 15.35 1.56 -2.00
N VAL A 194 14.30 2.03 -1.30
CA VAL A 194 14.40 2.42 0.12
C VAL A 194 14.90 1.26 0.99
N GLU A 195 14.38 0.03 0.78
CA GLU A 195 14.86 -1.15 1.50
C GLU A 195 16.34 -1.43 1.22
N GLN A 196 16.77 -1.29 -0.04
CA GLN A 196 18.15 -1.50 -0.43
C GLN A 196 19.07 -0.45 0.21
N ILE A 197 18.73 0.85 0.09
CA ILE A 197 19.47 1.95 0.72
C ILE A 197 19.56 1.72 2.24
N GLY A 198 18.45 1.29 2.85
CA GLY A 198 18.41 1.01 4.28
C GLY A 198 19.36 -0.10 4.70
N ARG A 199 19.43 -1.20 3.96
CA ARG A 199 20.37 -2.31 4.24
C ARG A 199 21.84 -1.89 4.12
N GLU A 200 22.14 -0.95 3.23
CA GLU A 200 23.51 -0.47 3.00
C GLU A 200 23.96 0.59 4.00
N VAL A 201 23.03 1.38 4.53
CA VAL A 201 23.33 2.56 5.36
C VAL A 201 23.16 2.31 6.84
N LEU A 202 22.18 1.47 7.23
CA LEU A 202 21.83 1.28 8.64
C LEU A 202 22.79 0.30 9.33
N PRO A 203 23.31 0.64 10.52
CA PRO A 203 24.05 -0.29 11.34
C PRO A 203 23.13 -1.33 12.01
N ASP A 204 23.72 -2.36 12.58
CA ASP A 204 23.01 -3.41 13.30
C ASP A 204 22.15 -2.85 14.44
N GLY A 205 20.94 -3.37 14.57
CA GLY A 205 19.95 -2.91 15.55
C GLY A 205 19.09 -1.73 15.09
N TYR A 206 19.35 -1.18 13.91
CA TYR A 206 18.51 -0.15 13.28
C TYR A 206 17.73 -0.74 12.11
N GLN A 207 16.48 -0.30 11.94
CA GLN A 207 15.62 -0.85 10.90
C GLN A 207 14.71 0.20 10.28
N ILE A 208 14.41 0.00 8.99
CA ILE A 208 13.34 0.72 8.31
C ILE A 208 12.02 0.02 8.56
N VAL A 209 11.01 0.80 8.94
CA VAL A 209 9.63 0.32 9.07
C VAL A 209 8.74 1.22 8.24
N PHE A 210 8.15 0.65 7.21
CA PHE A 210 7.18 1.36 6.39
C PHE A 210 5.94 1.72 7.19
N GLY A 211 5.38 2.88 6.90
CA GLY A 211 4.18 3.40 7.52
C GLY A 211 3.24 4.00 6.48
N GLY A 212 2.08 4.44 6.94
CA GLY A 212 1.11 5.15 6.11
C GLY A 212 0.78 4.42 4.80
N SER A 213 0.83 5.15 3.70
CA SER A 213 0.52 4.66 2.35
C SER A 213 1.41 3.50 1.90
N ALA A 214 2.69 3.51 2.26
CA ALA A 214 3.63 2.45 1.89
C ALA A 214 3.30 1.11 2.56
N GLN A 215 2.92 1.14 3.82
CA GLN A 215 2.48 -0.06 4.54
C GLN A 215 1.17 -0.60 3.96
N THR A 216 0.17 0.27 3.80
CA THR A 216 -1.13 -0.10 3.22
C THR A 216 -0.96 -0.69 1.81
N TYR A 217 -0.07 -0.14 1.00
CA TYR A 217 0.24 -0.66 -0.33
C TYR A 217 0.77 -2.11 -0.27
N ARG A 218 1.72 -2.40 0.63
CA ARG A 218 2.28 -3.75 0.79
C ARG A 218 1.24 -4.76 1.29
N GLU A 219 0.46 -4.38 2.28
CA GLU A 219 -0.62 -5.22 2.82
C GLU A 219 -1.72 -5.48 1.80
N ALA A 220 -2.09 -4.44 1.03
CA ALA A 220 -3.07 -4.56 -0.04
C ALA A 220 -2.60 -5.48 -1.16
N LEU A 221 -1.35 -5.38 -1.61
CA LEU A 221 -0.81 -6.27 -2.65
C LEU A 221 -0.87 -7.73 -2.22
N PHE A 222 -0.44 -8.05 -1.00
CA PHE A 222 -0.51 -9.42 -0.50
C PHE A 222 -1.95 -9.93 -0.45
N SER A 223 -2.86 -9.12 0.10
CA SER A 223 -4.29 -9.47 0.19
C SER A 223 -4.94 -9.64 -1.19
N LEU A 224 -4.57 -8.80 -2.16
CA LEU A 224 -5.10 -8.90 -3.53
C LEU A 224 -4.57 -10.12 -4.28
N VAL A 225 -3.29 -10.47 -4.12
CA VAL A 225 -2.74 -11.72 -4.69
C VAL A 225 -3.41 -12.94 -4.06
N PHE A 226 -3.59 -12.93 -2.74
CA PHE A 226 -4.33 -14.01 -2.06
C PHE A 226 -5.78 -14.10 -2.56
N ALA A 227 -6.49 -12.98 -2.69
CA ALA A 227 -7.84 -12.92 -3.22
C ALA A 227 -7.92 -13.43 -4.68
N LEU A 228 -6.92 -13.10 -5.51
CA LEU A 228 -6.82 -13.60 -6.88
C LEU A 228 -6.69 -15.13 -6.93
N LEU A 229 -5.77 -15.68 -6.14
CA LEU A 229 -5.55 -17.13 -6.07
C LEU A 229 -6.77 -17.87 -5.51
N LEU A 230 -7.36 -17.33 -4.45
CA LEU A 230 -8.60 -17.87 -3.87
C LEU A 230 -9.75 -17.82 -4.90
N GLY A 231 -9.90 -16.70 -5.62
CA GLY A 231 -10.90 -16.52 -6.67
C GLY A 231 -10.72 -17.52 -7.83
N ILE A 232 -9.49 -17.84 -8.22
CA ILE A 232 -9.19 -18.89 -9.21
C ILE A 232 -9.61 -20.26 -8.66
N ALA A 233 -9.25 -20.59 -7.41
CA ALA A 233 -9.58 -21.87 -6.79
C ALA A 233 -11.09 -22.08 -6.65
N VAL A 234 -11.81 -21.09 -6.11
CA VAL A 234 -13.28 -21.11 -5.98
C VAL A 234 -13.93 -21.24 -7.36
N SER A 235 -13.45 -20.48 -8.33
CA SER A 235 -13.96 -20.55 -9.70
C SER A 235 -13.77 -21.93 -10.32
N TYR A 236 -12.58 -22.54 -10.10
CA TYR A 236 -12.33 -23.91 -10.55
C TYR A 236 -13.31 -24.90 -9.92
N MET A 237 -13.54 -24.82 -8.59
CA MET A 237 -14.49 -25.70 -7.89
C MET A 237 -15.92 -25.53 -8.40
N VAL A 238 -16.39 -24.30 -8.59
CA VAL A 238 -17.72 -24.03 -9.11
C VAL A 238 -17.89 -24.58 -10.52
N LEU A 239 -16.91 -24.34 -11.40
CA LEU A 239 -16.93 -24.85 -12.77
C LEU A 239 -16.86 -26.39 -12.79
N ALA A 240 -16.05 -27.01 -11.91
CA ALA A 240 -15.96 -28.46 -11.80
C ALA A 240 -17.29 -29.08 -11.41
N SER A 241 -18.01 -28.47 -10.47
CA SER A 241 -19.36 -28.88 -10.07
C SER A 241 -20.37 -28.71 -11.22
N GLN A 242 -20.37 -27.56 -11.91
CA GLN A 242 -21.34 -27.26 -12.99
C GLN A 242 -21.13 -28.14 -14.22
N PHE A 243 -19.87 -28.36 -14.63
CA PHE A 243 -19.58 -29.21 -15.79
C PHE A 243 -19.51 -30.70 -15.45
N ASN A 244 -19.63 -31.06 -14.17
CA ASN A 244 -19.41 -32.43 -13.69
C ASN A 244 -18.12 -33.06 -14.27
N SER A 245 -17.04 -32.29 -14.30
CA SER A 245 -15.77 -32.66 -14.91
C SER A 245 -14.62 -31.83 -14.30
N PHE A 246 -13.49 -32.47 -14.07
CA PHE A 246 -12.27 -31.78 -13.63
C PHE A 246 -11.45 -31.18 -14.77
N VAL A 247 -11.73 -31.55 -16.02
CA VAL A 247 -10.97 -31.15 -17.20
C VAL A 247 -11.49 -29.82 -17.78
N HIS A 248 -12.80 -29.69 -17.94
CA HIS A 248 -13.42 -28.50 -18.53
C HIS A 248 -13.13 -27.19 -17.78
N PRO A 249 -13.08 -27.15 -16.42
CA PRO A 249 -12.63 -25.96 -15.72
C PRO A 249 -11.23 -25.51 -16.07
N ALA A 250 -10.27 -26.44 -16.20
CA ALA A 250 -8.91 -26.12 -16.60
C ALA A 250 -8.87 -25.50 -18.00
N THR A 251 -9.67 -26.03 -18.94
CA THR A 251 -9.80 -25.46 -20.30
C THR A 251 -10.34 -24.03 -20.26
N VAL A 252 -11.37 -23.76 -19.46
CA VAL A 252 -11.93 -22.41 -19.30
C VAL A 252 -10.92 -21.45 -18.69
N LEU A 253 -10.18 -21.87 -17.65
CA LEU A 253 -9.21 -21.05 -16.95
C LEU A 253 -7.95 -20.75 -17.79
N MET A 254 -7.68 -21.47 -18.87
CA MET A 254 -6.60 -21.14 -19.80
C MET A 254 -6.72 -19.74 -20.43
N ALA A 255 -7.88 -19.12 -20.38
CA ALA A 255 -8.06 -17.74 -20.82
C ALA A 255 -7.43 -16.71 -19.86
N LEU A 256 -7.21 -17.04 -18.58
CA LEU A 256 -6.69 -16.12 -17.58
C LEU A 256 -5.24 -15.64 -17.85
N PRO A 257 -4.26 -16.51 -18.17
CA PRO A 257 -2.92 -16.06 -18.52
C PRO A 257 -2.90 -15.03 -19.66
N PHE A 258 -3.73 -15.23 -20.68
CA PHE A 258 -3.83 -14.30 -21.81
C PHE A 258 -4.45 -12.97 -21.39
N SER A 259 -5.42 -12.98 -20.50
CA SER A 259 -6.03 -11.75 -20.00
C SER A 259 -5.05 -10.95 -19.13
N PHE A 260 -4.25 -11.63 -18.31
CA PHE A 260 -3.23 -10.98 -17.47
C PHE A 260 -2.10 -10.38 -18.32
N SER A 261 -1.64 -11.11 -19.35
CA SER A 261 -0.64 -10.58 -20.29
C SER A 261 -1.16 -9.36 -21.04
N GLY A 262 -2.43 -9.38 -21.48
CA GLY A 262 -3.09 -8.25 -22.12
C GLY A 262 -3.23 -7.03 -21.20
N ALA A 263 -3.61 -7.23 -19.95
CA ALA A 263 -3.69 -6.17 -18.94
C ALA A 263 -2.32 -5.53 -18.67
N LEU A 264 -1.28 -6.34 -18.47
CA LEU A 264 0.08 -5.85 -18.24
C LEU A 264 0.64 -5.10 -19.45
N LEU A 265 0.39 -5.61 -20.65
CA LEU A 265 0.80 -4.95 -21.89
C LEU A 265 0.12 -3.58 -22.05
N ALA A 266 -1.19 -3.50 -21.81
CA ALA A 266 -1.93 -2.25 -21.89
C ALA A 266 -1.49 -1.23 -20.85
N LEU A 267 -1.23 -1.64 -19.61
CA LEU A 267 -0.66 -0.78 -18.58
C LEU A 267 0.69 -0.21 -19.00
N LYS A 268 1.58 -1.06 -19.56
CA LYS A 268 2.88 -0.63 -20.07
C LYS A 268 2.77 0.37 -21.21
N LEU A 269 1.90 0.11 -22.19
CA LEU A 269 1.66 1.01 -23.33
C LEU A 269 0.99 2.32 -22.90
N GLY A 270 0.10 2.26 -21.91
CA GLY A 270 -0.56 3.44 -21.33
C GLY A 270 0.29 4.23 -20.36
N GLY A 271 1.57 3.86 -20.15
CA GLY A 271 2.47 4.55 -19.21
C GLY A 271 2.03 4.43 -17.74
N GLN A 272 1.16 3.47 -17.42
CA GLN A 272 0.63 3.26 -16.08
C GLN A 272 1.46 2.23 -15.30
N SER A 273 1.60 2.47 -14.00
CA SER A 273 2.29 1.53 -13.11
C SER A 273 1.35 0.45 -12.59
N LEU A 274 1.93 -0.72 -12.25
CA LEU A 274 1.21 -1.74 -11.49
C LEU A 274 1.00 -1.24 -10.06
N ASN A 275 -0.23 -0.89 -9.71
CA ASN A 275 -0.64 -0.37 -8.42
C ASN A 275 -1.86 -1.16 -7.88
N VAL A 276 -2.35 -0.80 -6.70
CA VAL A 276 -3.51 -1.45 -6.06
C VAL A 276 -4.74 -1.43 -6.98
N TYR A 277 -4.98 -0.33 -7.69
CA TYR A 277 -6.15 -0.17 -8.56
C TYR A 277 -6.06 -1.00 -9.83
N SER A 278 -4.88 -1.08 -10.45
CA SER A 278 -4.67 -1.98 -11.59
C SER A 278 -4.79 -3.46 -11.18
N MET A 279 -4.39 -3.84 -9.97
CA MET A 279 -4.60 -5.18 -9.43
C MET A 279 -6.10 -5.48 -9.22
N ILE A 280 -6.87 -4.52 -8.71
CA ILE A 280 -8.34 -4.64 -8.64
C ILE A 280 -8.92 -4.85 -10.04
N GLY A 281 -8.42 -4.10 -11.04
CA GLY A 281 -8.80 -4.31 -12.45
C GLY A 281 -8.51 -5.71 -12.96
N ILE A 282 -7.38 -6.29 -12.61
CA ILE A 282 -6.98 -7.67 -12.97
C ILE A 282 -7.92 -8.69 -12.30
N ILE A 283 -8.30 -8.48 -11.04
CA ILE A 283 -9.25 -9.36 -10.34
C ILE A 283 -10.64 -9.29 -10.99
N LEU A 284 -11.10 -8.08 -11.32
CA LEU A 284 -12.36 -7.88 -12.04
C LEU A 284 -12.34 -8.56 -13.41
N LEU A 285 -11.24 -8.40 -14.15
CA LEU A 285 -11.00 -9.01 -15.45
C LEU A 285 -11.11 -10.54 -15.40
N MET A 286 -10.63 -11.17 -14.32
CA MET A 286 -10.77 -12.61 -14.10
C MET A 286 -12.25 -13.07 -14.17
N GLY A 287 -13.18 -12.28 -13.66
CA GLY A 287 -14.62 -12.57 -13.73
C GLY A 287 -15.17 -12.44 -15.16
N ILE A 288 -14.81 -11.37 -15.84
CA ILE A 288 -15.32 -11.02 -17.18
C ILE A 288 -14.86 -12.02 -18.24
N VAL A 289 -13.57 -12.36 -18.24
CA VAL A 289 -12.95 -13.21 -19.28
C VAL A 289 -13.47 -14.65 -19.24
N LYS A 290 -13.68 -15.22 -18.07
CA LYS A 290 -14.20 -16.59 -17.92
C LYS A 290 -15.56 -16.78 -18.60
N LYS A 291 -16.41 -15.75 -18.58
CA LYS A 291 -17.73 -15.82 -19.24
C LYS A 291 -17.63 -16.23 -20.72
N ASN A 292 -16.67 -15.66 -21.45
CA ASN A 292 -16.51 -15.96 -22.87
C ASN A 292 -16.11 -17.42 -23.11
N SER A 293 -15.19 -17.93 -22.30
CA SER A 293 -14.73 -19.32 -22.36
C SER A 293 -15.82 -20.32 -21.94
N ILE A 294 -16.61 -19.98 -20.89
CA ILE A 294 -17.72 -20.81 -20.43
C ILE A 294 -18.74 -21.00 -21.54
N ILE A 295 -19.18 -19.91 -22.20
CA ILE A 295 -20.19 -19.95 -23.26
C ILE A 295 -19.73 -20.82 -24.44
N LEU A 296 -18.46 -20.78 -24.77
CA LEU A 296 -17.88 -21.58 -25.86
C LEU A 296 -17.81 -23.06 -25.50
N VAL A 297 -17.26 -23.39 -24.34
CA VAL A 297 -17.08 -24.78 -23.87
C VAL A 297 -18.42 -25.43 -23.61
N ASP A 298 -19.39 -24.71 -23.01
CA ASP A 298 -20.74 -25.25 -22.75
C ASP A 298 -21.45 -25.62 -24.05
N TYR A 299 -21.41 -24.74 -25.07
CA TYR A 299 -22.03 -25.02 -26.34
C TYR A 299 -21.34 -26.16 -27.11
N ALA A 300 -20.01 -26.26 -27.06
CA ALA A 300 -19.30 -27.40 -27.62
C ALA A 300 -19.72 -28.71 -26.92
N ASN A 301 -19.89 -28.71 -25.60
CA ASN A 301 -20.40 -29.86 -24.85
C ASN A 301 -21.84 -30.23 -25.20
N GLN A 302 -22.72 -29.26 -25.49
CA GLN A 302 -24.09 -29.52 -25.93
C GLN A 302 -24.09 -30.23 -27.29
N LEU A 303 -23.28 -29.76 -28.25
CA LEU A 303 -23.15 -30.41 -29.58
C LEU A 303 -22.59 -31.83 -29.48
N ARG A 304 -21.64 -32.08 -28.59
CA ARG A 304 -21.12 -33.41 -28.31
C ARG A 304 -22.16 -34.35 -27.68
N ARG A 305 -22.99 -33.85 -26.78
CA ARG A 305 -24.14 -34.62 -26.23
C ARG A 305 -25.18 -34.95 -27.27
N ALA A 306 -25.31 -34.11 -28.31
CA ALA A 306 -26.15 -34.36 -29.46
C ALA A 306 -25.57 -35.36 -30.49
N GLY A 307 -24.40 -35.95 -30.18
CA GLY A 307 -23.77 -37.03 -30.98
C GLY A 307 -22.73 -36.56 -32.02
N LYS A 308 -22.37 -35.26 -32.06
CA LYS A 308 -21.33 -34.79 -32.98
C LYS A 308 -19.94 -35.18 -32.55
N GLU A 309 -19.09 -35.41 -33.55
CA GLU A 309 -17.66 -35.62 -33.26
C GLU A 309 -17.01 -34.39 -32.67
N ARG A 310 -15.94 -34.59 -31.91
CA ARG A 310 -15.21 -33.54 -31.20
C ARG A 310 -14.76 -32.38 -32.07
N ARG A 311 -14.18 -32.68 -33.23
CA ARG A 311 -13.69 -31.70 -34.19
C ARG A 311 -14.87 -30.92 -34.83
N GLU A 312 -15.91 -31.60 -35.22
CA GLU A 312 -17.10 -31.03 -35.83
C GLU A 312 -17.85 -30.12 -34.85
N ALA A 313 -18.01 -30.55 -33.58
CA ALA A 313 -18.63 -29.76 -32.54
C ALA A 313 -17.90 -28.42 -32.30
N LEU A 314 -16.56 -28.43 -32.29
CA LEU A 314 -15.77 -27.20 -32.14
C LEU A 314 -15.85 -26.29 -33.35
N LEU A 315 -15.78 -26.85 -34.59
CA LEU A 315 -15.87 -26.06 -35.81
C LEU A 315 -17.24 -25.38 -35.98
N GLU A 316 -18.29 -25.97 -35.44
CA GLU A 316 -19.62 -25.36 -35.40
C GLU A 316 -19.80 -24.40 -34.24
N ALA A 317 -19.29 -24.73 -33.05
CA ALA A 317 -19.42 -23.89 -31.86
C ALA A 317 -18.74 -22.52 -32.00
N CYS A 318 -17.56 -22.48 -32.61
CA CYS A 318 -16.76 -21.25 -32.69
C CYS A 318 -17.47 -20.15 -33.52
N PRO A 319 -17.97 -20.37 -34.75
CA PRO A 319 -18.67 -19.32 -35.51
C PRO A 319 -19.97 -18.88 -34.86
N VAL A 320 -20.76 -19.81 -34.31
CA VAL A 320 -22.04 -19.50 -33.65
C VAL A 320 -21.86 -18.61 -32.44
N ARG A 321 -20.83 -18.87 -31.65
CA ARG A 321 -20.55 -18.11 -30.40
C ARG A 321 -19.68 -16.88 -30.61
N LEU A 322 -19.08 -16.70 -31.79
CA LEU A 322 -18.22 -15.55 -32.08
C LEU A 322 -18.98 -14.21 -31.94
N ARG A 323 -20.18 -14.10 -32.49
CA ARG A 323 -20.98 -12.85 -32.40
C ARG A 323 -21.30 -12.46 -30.96
N PRO A 324 -21.92 -13.32 -30.13
CA PRO A 324 -22.19 -12.99 -28.73
C PRO A 324 -20.94 -12.60 -27.93
N ILE A 325 -19.80 -13.29 -28.13
CA ILE A 325 -18.54 -12.99 -27.48
C ILE A 325 -18.03 -11.60 -27.88
N LEU A 326 -17.97 -11.30 -29.16
CA LEU A 326 -17.54 -9.98 -29.67
C LEU A 326 -18.44 -8.85 -29.17
N MET A 327 -19.78 -9.03 -29.23
CA MET A 327 -20.72 -8.01 -28.75
C MET A 327 -20.50 -7.69 -27.28
N THR A 328 -20.34 -8.70 -26.42
CA THR A 328 -20.13 -8.47 -24.98
C THR A 328 -18.76 -7.88 -24.68
N SER A 329 -17.73 -8.26 -25.43
CA SER A 329 -16.37 -7.72 -25.27
C SER A 329 -16.29 -6.25 -25.71
N ILE A 330 -16.89 -5.91 -26.86
CA ILE A 330 -16.96 -4.53 -27.34
C ILE A 330 -17.75 -3.66 -26.36
N ALA A 331 -18.89 -4.13 -25.86
CA ALA A 331 -19.70 -3.40 -24.89
C ALA A 331 -18.92 -3.16 -23.58
N THR A 332 -18.16 -4.14 -23.10
CA THR A 332 -17.32 -4.01 -21.90
C THR A 332 -16.20 -2.99 -22.12
N VAL A 333 -15.51 -3.06 -23.26
CA VAL A 333 -14.45 -2.10 -23.61
C VAL A 333 -15.03 -0.69 -23.71
N ALA A 334 -16.15 -0.51 -24.44
CA ALA A 334 -16.81 0.78 -24.59
C ALA A 334 -17.24 1.37 -23.25
N GLY A 335 -17.78 0.54 -22.35
CA GLY A 335 -18.14 0.96 -20.99
C GLY A 335 -16.94 1.37 -20.11
N ALA A 336 -15.74 0.85 -20.39
CA ALA A 336 -14.53 1.19 -19.65
C ALA A 336 -13.79 2.43 -20.21
N ILE A 337 -14.05 2.85 -21.46
CA ILE A 337 -13.38 4.01 -22.09
C ILE A 337 -13.52 5.30 -21.26
N PRO A 338 -14.71 5.70 -20.76
CA PRO A 338 -14.84 6.93 -19.99
C PRO A 338 -13.94 6.95 -18.75
N ALA A 339 -13.75 5.81 -18.09
CA ALA A 339 -12.85 5.69 -16.94
C ALA A 339 -11.36 5.70 -17.34
N ALA A 340 -11.02 5.16 -18.51
CA ALA A 340 -9.66 5.15 -19.04
C ALA A 340 -9.19 6.54 -19.51
N VAL A 341 -10.09 7.37 -20.04
CA VAL A 341 -9.81 8.73 -20.52
C VAL A 341 -10.14 9.79 -19.46
N SER A 342 -10.52 9.38 -18.25
CA SER A 342 -10.96 10.29 -17.19
C SER A 342 -9.94 11.42 -16.93
N LEU A 343 -10.46 12.66 -16.84
CA LEU A 343 -9.70 13.86 -16.53
C LEU A 343 -10.14 14.40 -15.16
N GLY A 344 -9.24 15.06 -14.44
CA GLY A 344 -9.53 15.69 -13.17
C GLY A 344 -9.20 14.85 -11.93
N PRO A 345 -9.61 15.30 -10.75
CA PRO A 345 -9.28 14.63 -9.47
C PRO A 345 -9.76 13.17 -9.43
N GLY A 346 -8.89 12.26 -9.00
CA GLY A 346 -9.17 10.82 -8.92
C GLY A 346 -9.06 10.07 -10.26
N ALA A 347 -8.62 10.71 -11.34
CA ALA A 347 -8.27 10.03 -12.59
C ALA A 347 -7.18 8.99 -12.41
N GLU A 348 -6.16 9.31 -11.62
CA GLU A 348 -5.02 8.44 -11.29
C GLU A 348 -5.42 7.09 -10.67
N LEU A 349 -6.58 7.03 -10.02
CA LEU A 349 -7.13 5.81 -9.42
C LEU A 349 -7.91 4.97 -10.44
N ARG A 350 -8.67 5.64 -11.31
CA ARG A 350 -9.59 4.98 -12.27
C ARG A 350 -8.90 4.54 -13.54
N GLN A 351 -7.97 5.34 -14.06
CA GLN A 351 -7.27 5.07 -15.31
C GLN A 351 -6.53 3.73 -15.32
N PRO A 352 -5.66 3.38 -14.33
CA PRO A 352 -4.94 2.12 -14.34
C PRO A 352 -5.87 0.90 -14.33
N MET A 353 -6.96 0.98 -13.56
CA MET A 353 -7.97 -0.08 -13.48
C MET A 353 -8.65 -0.28 -14.83
N ALA A 354 -9.12 0.80 -15.45
CA ALA A 354 -9.84 0.75 -16.70
C ALA A 354 -8.94 0.30 -17.88
N ILE A 355 -7.71 0.78 -17.95
CA ILE A 355 -6.71 0.39 -18.95
C ILE A 355 -6.39 -1.10 -18.84
N ALA A 356 -6.21 -1.62 -17.61
CA ALA A 356 -5.99 -3.05 -17.37
C ALA A 356 -7.16 -3.89 -17.87
N VAL A 357 -8.41 -3.47 -17.59
CA VAL A 357 -9.61 -4.17 -18.04
C VAL A 357 -9.73 -4.12 -19.57
N ILE A 358 -9.57 -2.96 -20.21
CA ILE A 358 -9.65 -2.81 -21.68
C ILE A 358 -8.61 -3.72 -22.35
N GLY A 359 -7.35 -3.61 -21.97
CA GLY A 359 -6.28 -4.40 -22.58
C GLY A 359 -6.44 -5.89 -22.35
N GLY A 360 -6.82 -6.26 -21.13
CA GLY A 360 -7.06 -7.66 -20.80
C GLY A 360 -8.24 -8.26 -21.57
N VAL A 361 -9.36 -7.53 -21.74
CA VAL A 361 -10.51 -7.99 -22.54
C VAL A 361 -10.16 -8.10 -24.02
N ILE A 362 -9.48 -7.12 -24.60
CA ILE A 362 -9.13 -7.14 -26.04
C ILE A 362 -8.22 -8.35 -26.33
N VAL A 363 -7.09 -8.47 -25.62
CA VAL A 363 -6.12 -9.54 -25.85
C VAL A 363 -6.72 -10.91 -25.52
N SER A 364 -7.44 -11.02 -24.41
CA SER A 364 -8.06 -12.28 -24.04
C SER A 364 -9.13 -12.70 -25.05
N THR A 365 -9.99 -11.79 -25.53
CA THR A 365 -11.01 -12.12 -26.51
C THR A 365 -10.39 -12.64 -27.80
N ALA A 366 -9.36 -11.96 -28.31
CA ALA A 366 -8.66 -12.38 -29.52
C ALA A 366 -7.99 -13.77 -29.36
N LEU A 367 -7.23 -13.97 -28.28
CA LEU A 367 -6.50 -15.20 -28.06
C LEU A 367 -7.38 -16.37 -27.58
N THR A 368 -8.42 -16.09 -26.81
CA THR A 368 -9.33 -17.12 -26.28
C THR A 368 -10.11 -17.82 -27.39
N LEU A 369 -10.46 -17.11 -28.48
CA LEU A 369 -11.13 -17.69 -29.63
C LEU A 369 -10.32 -18.80 -30.32
N PHE A 370 -9.00 -18.78 -30.17
CA PHE A 370 -8.10 -19.82 -30.72
C PHE A 370 -7.60 -20.78 -29.61
N ALA A 371 -7.19 -20.23 -28.49
CA ALA A 371 -6.53 -20.99 -27.44
C ALA A 371 -7.49 -21.92 -26.68
N VAL A 372 -8.71 -21.48 -26.39
CA VAL A 372 -9.68 -22.31 -25.66
C VAL A 372 -10.17 -23.50 -26.47
N PRO A 373 -10.54 -23.38 -27.78
CA PRO A 373 -10.84 -24.54 -28.60
C PRO A 373 -9.65 -25.52 -28.75
N ALA A 374 -8.43 -25.00 -28.92
CA ALA A 374 -7.23 -25.81 -29.00
C ALA A 374 -6.95 -26.56 -27.68
N ALA A 375 -7.06 -25.87 -26.54
CA ALA A 375 -6.93 -26.47 -25.22
C ALA A 375 -8.03 -27.53 -24.96
N TYR A 376 -9.28 -27.22 -25.34
CA TYR A 376 -10.38 -28.18 -25.25
C TYR A 376 -10.06 -29.46 -26.03
N PHE A 377 -9.62 -29.33 -27.29
CA PHE A 377 -9.26 -30.45 -28.14
C PHE A 377 -8.11 -31.24 -27.52
N LEU A 378 -7.06 -30.59 -27.05
CA LEU A 378 -5.88 -31.23 -26.47
C LEU A 378 -6.21 -31.98 -25.18
N PHE A 379 -6.85 -31.32 -24.22
CA PHE A 379 -7.18 -31.91 -22.91
C PHE A 379 -8.19 -33.07 -23.07
N ASP A 380 -9.17 -32.93 -23.93
CA ASP A 380 -10.13 -33.98 -24.16
C ASP A 380 -9.52 -35.17 -24.93
N THR A 381 -8.48 -34.94 -25.77
CA THR A 381 -7.73 -36.01 -26.40
C THR A 381 -6.84 -36.77 -25.41
N LEU A 382 -6.16 -36.05 -24.51
CA LEU A 382 -5.25 -36.65 -23.54
C LEU A 382 -5.98 -37.39 -22.40
N LEU A 383 -7.13 -36.87 -21.97
CA LEU A 383 -7.85 -37.42 -20.81
C LEU A 383 -9.14 -38.16 -21.18
N GLY A 384 -9.75 -37.85 -22.34
CA GLY A 384 -10.97 -38.47 -22.83
C GLY A 384 -10.78 -39.93 -23.19
N SER A 385 -9.59 -40.33 -23.68
CA SER A 385 -9.27 -41.74 -23.96
C SER A 385 -9.31 -42.63 -22.70
N ARG A 386 -9.03 -42.06 -21.53
CA ARG A 386 -9.17 -42.79 -20.25
C ARG A 386 -10.64 -42.95 -19.83
N ARG A 387 -11.48 -41.97 -20.09
CA ARG A 387 -12.90 -41.98 -19.73
C ARG A 387 -13.70 -42.93 -20.61
N GLU A 388 -13.46 -42.92 -21.91
CA GLU A 388 -14.06 -43.90 -22.85
C GLU A 388 -13.67 -45.33 -22.48
N ARG A 389 -12.41 -45.59 -22.13
CA ARG A 389 -11.98 -46.93 -21.66
C ARG A 389 -12.64 -47.33 -20.35
N SER A 390 -12.83 -46.38 -19.39
CA SER A 390 -13.50 -46.69 -18.12
C SER A 390 -15.02 -46.88 -18.28
N GLU A 391 -15.68 -46.15 -19.19
CA GLU A 391 -17.10 -46.35 -19.50
C GLU A 391 -17.34 -47.62 -20.29
N LEU A 392 -16.46 -48.01 -21.24
CA LEU A 392 -16.51 -49.27 -21.93
C LEU A 392 -16.29 -50.44 -20.95
N ALA A 393 -15.27 -50.34 -20.09
CA ALA A 393 -15.02 -51.37 -19.08
C ALA A 393 -16.20 -51.48 -18.08
N TYR A 394 -16.86 -50.36 -17.69
CA TYR A 394 -18.02 -50.40 -16.85
C TYR A 394 -19.25 -51.01 -17.54
N ARG A 395 -19.49 -50.69 -18.83
CA ARG A 395 -20.53 -51.29 -19.65
C ARG A 395 -20.31 -52.78 -19.86
N GLU A 396 -19.05 -53.20 -20.13
CA GLU A 396 -18.68 -54.60 -20.25
C GLU A 396 -18.87 -55.35 -18.90
N ALA A 397 -18.48 -54.74 -17.79
CA ALA A 397 -18.71 -55.31 -16.47
C ALA A 397 -20.18 -55.47 -16.14
N MET A 398 -21.03 -54.44 -16.44
CA MET A 398 -22.49 -54.53 -16.26
C MET A 398 -23.14 -55.54 -17.18
N ALA A 399 -22.72 -55.65 -18.44
CA ALA A 399 -23.19 -56.68 -19.36
C ALA A 399 -22.79 -58.10 -18.92
N ALA A 400 -21.60 -58.29 -18.40
CA ALA A 400 -21.15 -59.56 -17.79
C ALA A 400 -21.98 -59.94 -16.55
N THR A 401 -22.26 -58.96 -15.69
CA THR A 401 -23.06 -59.20 -14.48
C THR A 401 -24.52 -59.50 -14.84
N GLY A 402 -25.11 -58.83 -15.85
CA GLY A 402 -26.46 -59.11 -16.34
C GLY A 402 -26.57 -60.49 -16.99
N ALA A 403 -25.52 -60.92 -17.73
CA ALA A 403 -25.46 -62.29 -18.32
C ALA A 403 -25.35 -63.39 -17.26
N HIS A 404 -24.69 -63.14 -16.14
CA HIS A 404 -24.63 -64.07 -15.03
C HIS A 404 -25.97 -64.15 -14.27
N ALA A 405 -26.70 -63.04 -14.13
CA ALA A 405 -28.01 -63.06 -13.51
C ALA A 405 -29.07 -63.78 -14.36
N SER A 406 -29.02 -63.68 -15.68
CA SER A 406 -29.94 -64.39 -16.56
C SER A 406 -29.66 -65.92 -16.60
N ARG A 407 -28.43 -66.34 -16.55
CA ARG A 407 -28.06 -67.76 -16.44
C ARG A 407 -28.41 -68.39 -15.12
N ALA A 408 -28.42 -67.63 -14.03
CA ALA A 408 -28.83 -68.11 -12.70
C ALA A 408 -30.36 -68.30 -12.61
N VAL A 409 -31.13 -67.51 -13.34
CA VAL A 409 -32.60 -67.67 -13.43
C VAL A 409 -32.97 -68.88 -14.26
N ASP A 410 -32.28 -69.15 -15.37
CA ASP A 410 -32.51 -70.32 -16.22
C ASP A 410 -32.05 -71.63 -15.57
N ALA A 411 -31.08 -71.62 -14.67
CA ALA A 411 -30.60 -72.80 -13.95
C ALA A 411 -31.44 -73.20 -12.72
N GLY A 412 -32.25 -72.25 -12.18
CA GLY A 412 -33.14 -72.51 -11.04
C GLY A 412 -34.55 -72.94 -11.39
N GLY A 413 -34.87 -73.07 -12.67
CA GLY A 413 -36.21 -73.44 -13.20
C GLY A 413 -36.35 -74.87 -13.73
N ARG A 414 -35.46 -75.80 -13.34
CA ARG A 414 -35.60 -77.23 -13.67
C ARG A 414 -35.72 -78.08 -12.42
#